data_396f884f8ce894a0292a930c34eaf455
#
_entry.id   396f884f8ce894a0292a930c34eaf455
#
_cell.length_a   1.000
_cell.length_b   1.000
_cell.length_c   1.000
_cell.angle_alpha   90.00
_cell.angle_beta   90.00
_cell.angle_gamma   90.00
#
_symmetry.space_group_name_H-M   'P 1'
#
loop_
_entity.id
_entity.type
_entity.pdbx_description
1 polymer ?
#
loop_
_entity_poly.entity_id
_entity_poly.type
_entity_poly.pdbx_seq_one_letter_code
_entity_poly.pdbx_strand_id
1 'polypeptide(L)'
;LQMSIQQAQISIKRLTEIMDYESEQDETREYTEMEKIDGDIEFKDVSFRYGSRSPALSHVSFTIPYGKKVALVGSSGSGKSTITKLLLKYYEPESGTISVGGVDLDEYSNASVRRAIAYVPQNVELFSKTIYDNIRISRPEASLDEVKAAAKKADAHEFIRKLPLQYNTYLEEAGNGLSGGEKQRLALARAFLKDANLYILDESTSSLDFGTENTIFDMIYNQLADRSMLIVAHRLSTIRDCDLILVMDHGEIVERGTHEELLEKQGKYYELWSLQQGIFRDKKRAEKSAPVSAAKVVEDEDDGESITY
;
A
#
# COMPACT_ATOMS: atom_id res chain seq x y z
N LEU A 1 55.05 3.41 -6.04
CA LEU A 1 54.78 2.89 -4.68
C LEU A 1 53.90 3.84 -3.87
N GLN A 2 54.26 5.14 -3.77
CA GLN A 2 53.55 6.14 -2.97
C GLN A 2 52.09 6.35 -3.47
N MET A 3 51.87 6.45 -4.78
CA MET A 3 50.52 6.52 -5.38
C MET A 3 49.66 5.27 -5.11
N SER A 4 50.26 4.08 -5.15
CA SER A 4 49.54 2.83 -4.88
C SER A 4 49.11 2.71 -3.42
N ILE A 5 49.94 3.24 -2.49
CA ILE A 5 49.61 3.28 -1.05
C ILE A 5 48.48 4.28 -0.80
N GLN A 6 48.49 5.46 -1.41
CA GLN A 6 47.42 6.45 -1.29
C GLN A 6 46.09 5.91 -1.86
N GLN A 7 46.14 5.22 -2.99
CA GLN A 7 44.95 4.63 -3.58
C GLN A 7 44.35 3.49 -2.72
N ALA A 8 45.24 2.69 -2.11
CA ALA A 8 44.79 1.66 -1.14
C ALA A 8 44.17 2.30 0.12
N GLN A 9 44.75 3.37 0.65
CA GLN A 9 44.17 4.09 1.80
C GLN A 9 42.79 4.66 1.51
N ILE A 10 42.59 5.26 0.32
CA ILE A 10 41.28 5.77 -0.10
C ILE A 10 40.24 4.62 -0.23
N SER A 11 40.65 3.49 -0.81
CA SER A 11 39.80 2.32 -0.95
C SER A 11 39.39 1.71 0.41
N ILE A 12 40.37 1.59 1.33
CA ILE A 12 40.12 1.13 2.69
C ILE A 12 39.16 2.07 3.40
N LYS A 13 39.41 3.40 3.34
CA LYS A 13 38.49 4.37 3.96
C LYS A 13 37.06 4.24 3.47
N ARG A 14 36.83 4.08 2.16
CA ARG A 14 35.49 3.86 1.59
C ARG A 14 34.87 2.55 2.05
N LEU A 15 35.65 1.48 2.19
CA LEU A 15 35.17 0.22 2.71
C LEU A 15 34.81 0.35 4.20
N THR A 16 35.64 1.01 4.99
CA THR A 16 35.38 1.25 6.42
C THR A 16 34.11 2.08 6.60
N GLU A 17 33.90 3.15 5.80
CA GLU A 17 32.67 3.95 5.83
C GLU A 17 31.40 3.12 5.58
N ILE A 18 31.48 2.05 4.76
CA ILE A 18 30.35 1.14 4.52
C ILE A 18 30.21 0.14 5.67
N MET A 19 31.34 -0.36 6.20
CA MET A 19 31.34 -1.32 7.31
C MET A 19 30.93 -0.73 8.66
N ASP A 20 31.21 0.57 8.86
CA ASP A 20 30.84 1.31 10.06
C ASP A 20 29.38 1.83 10.01
N TYR A 21 28.63 1.52 8.92
CA TYR A 21 27.22 1.87 8.85
C TYR A 21 26.45 1.09 9.91
N GLU A 22 25.61 1.78 10.68
CA GLU A 22 24.81 1.15 11.71
C GLU A 22 23.90 0.08 11.10
N SER A 23 23.84 -1.08 11.77
CA SER A 23 22.91 -2.15 11.40
C SER A 23 21.47 -1.67 11.53
N GLU A 24 20.58 -2.15 10.66
CA GLU A 24 19.15 -1.83 10.71
C GLU A 24 18.51 -2.22 12.06
N GLN A 25 19.14 -3.15 12.77
CA GLN A 25 18.69 -3.64 14.05
C GLN A 25 19.87 -3.69 15.04
N ASP A 26 19.64 -3.34 16.29
CA ASP A 26 20.64 -3.42 17.34
C ASP A 26 21.02 -4.88 17.59
N GLU A 27 22.23 -5.27 17.19
CA GLU A 27 22.75 -6.64 17.32
C GLU A 27 23.08 -7.01 18.77
N THR A 28 23.10 -6.04 19.69
CA THR A 28 23.40 -6.26 21.12
C THR A 28 22.14 -6.60 21.94
N ARG A 29 20.95 -6.36 21.38
CA ARG A 29 19.66 -6.66 22.00
C ARG A 29 19.18 -8.05 21.59
N GLU A 30 18.67 -8.81 22.54
CA GLU A 30 17.93 -10.04 22.25
C GLU A 30 16.52 -9.70 21.80
N TYR A 31 16.07 -10.29 20.69
CA TYR A 31 14.74 -10.14 20.11
C TYR A 31 13.99 -11.46 20.11
N THR A 32 12.68 -11.37 20.29
CA THR A 32 11.80 -12.51 20.09
C THR A 32 11.60 -12.79 18.61
N GLU A 33 11.53 -14.07 18.24
CA GLU A 33 11.19 -14.45 16.87
C GLU A 33 9.68 -14.57 16.71
N MET A 34 9.12 -13.86 15.73
CA MET A 34 7.72 -13.94 15.36
C MET A 34 7.54 -15.09 14.36
N GLU A 35 6.86 -16.16 14.77
CA GLU A 35 6.55 -17.26 13.85
C GLU A 35 5.42 -16.89 12.90
N LYS A 36 4.33 -16.32 13.43
CA LYS A 36 3.15 -15.87 12.67
C LYS A 36 2.52 -14.67 13.38
N ILE A 37 1.76 -13.89 12.61
CA ILE A 37 0.85 -12.90 13.21
C ILE A 37 -0.28 -13.67 13.90
N ASP A 38 -0.41 -13.51 15.21
CA ASP A 38 -1.44 -14.14 16.02
C ASP A 38 -2.05 -13.09 16.94
N GLY A 39 -3.28 -12.69 16.63
CA GLY A 39 -4.00 -11.65 17.34
C GLY A 39 -4.11 -10.33 16.55
N ASP A 40 -4.74 -9.37 17.20
CA ASP A 40 -4.99 -8.04 16.65
C ASP A 40 -3.68 -7.26 16.50
N ILE A 41 -3.63 -6.42 15.48
CA ILE A 41 -2.53 -5.45 15.29
C ILE A 41 -3.06 -4.09 15.71
N GLU A 42 -2.43 -3.47 16.70
CA GLU A 42 -2.87 -2.19 17.24
C GLU A 42 -1.80 -1.11 17.03
N PHE A 43 -2.24 0.02 16.50
CA PHE A 43 -1.49 1.28 16.48
C PHE A 43 -2.06 2.17 17.58
N LYS A 44 -1.23 2.64 18.51
CA LYS A 44 -1.61 3.48 19.64
C LYS A 44 -0.80 4.77 19.61
N ASP A 45 -1.46 5.86 19.30
CA ASP A 45 -0.91 7.23 19.31
C ASP A 45 0.39 7.39 18.50
N VAL A 46 0.46 6.72 17.35
CA VAL A 46 1.66 6.63 16.52
C VAL A 46 1.90 7.91 15.75
N SER A 47 3.08 8.51 15.94
CA SER A 47 3.56 9.65 15.15
C SER A 47 4.90 9.31 14.49
N PHE A 48 5.11 9.82 13.27
CA PHE A 48 6.33 9.54 12.50
C PHE A 48 6.61 10.63 11.47
N ARG A 49 7.91 10.92 11.25
CA ARG A 49 8.41 11.77 10.14
C ARG A 49 9.63 11.18 9.48
N TYR A 50 9.84 11.50 8.21
CA TYR A 50 11.06 11.14 7.49
C TYR A 50 12.14 12.21 7.68
N GLY A 51 13.14 11.95 8.52
CA GLY A 51 14.21 12.90 8.83
C GLY A 51 13.66 14.21 9.39
N SER A 52 14.08 15.36 8.84
CA SER A 52 13.64 16.70 9.30
C SER A 52 12.38 17.24 8.59
N ARG A 53 11.63 16.37 7.88
CA ARG A 53 10.41 16.78 7.13
C ARG A 53 9.22 17.00 8.06
N SER A 54 8.11 17.52 7.49
CA SER A 54 6.82 17.57 8.18
C SER A 54 6.37 16.17 8.59
N PRO A 55 5.59 16.03 9.68
CA PRO A 55 5.07 14.73 10.10
C PRO A 55 4.35 14.00 8.97
N ALA A 56 4.69 12.73 8.77
CA ALA A 56 4.01 11.85 7.83
C ALA A 56 2.82 11.13 8.50
N LEU A 57 2.90 10.93 9.81
CA LEU A 57 1.80 10.46 10.66
C LEU A 57 1.76 11.31 11.94
N SER A 58 0.56 11.63 12.40
CA SER A 58 0.30 12.41 13.63
C SER A 58 -0.79 11.71 14.44
N HIS A 59 -0.40 11.19 15.62
CA HIS A 59 -1.33 10.61 16.61
C HIS A 59 -2.28 9.54 16.05
N VAL A 60 -1.78 8.67 15.16
CA VAL A 60 -2.57 7.65 14.49
C VAL A 60 -2.87 6.49 15.43
N SER A 61 -4.17 6.18 15.62
CA SER A 61 -4.65 5.07 16.45
C SER A 61 -5.73 4.29 15.72
N PHE A 62 -5.50 2.99 15.52
CA PHE A 62 -6.47 2.06 14.96
C PHE A 62 -6.08 0.61 15.24
N THR A 63 -6.98 -0.31 14.96
CA THR A 63 -6.77 -1.75 15.11
C THR A 63 -7.07 -2.46 13.80
N ILE A 64 -6.25 -3.45 13.44
CA ILE A 64 -6.53 -4.46 12.43
C ILE A 64 -6.93 -5.72 13.21
N PRO A 65 -8.23 -6.01 13.35
CA PRO A 65 -8.66 -7.20 14.08
C PRO A 65 -8.21 -8.47 13.35
N TYR A 66 -7.88 -9.50 14.12
CA TYR A 66 -7.44 -10.77 13.55
C TYR A 66 -8.50 -11.38 12.62
N GLY A 67 -8.08 -11.82 11.44
CA GLY A 67 -8.98 -12.37 10.40
C GLY A 67 -9.83 -11.32 9.67
N LYS A 68 -9.64 -10.01 9.93
CA LYS A 68 -10.42 -8.94 9.32
C LYS A 68 -9.68 -8.21 8.20
N LYS A 69 -10.44 -7.59 7.32
CA LYS A 69 -9.96 -6.82 6.18
C LYS A 69 -10.11 -5.33 6.47
N VAL A 70 -8.98 -4.64 6.58
CA VAL A 70 -8.92 -3.20 6.84
C VAL A 70 -8.34 -2.49 5.63
N ALA A 71 -9.01 -1.44 5.16
CA ALA A 71 -8.54 -0.62 4.05
C ALA A 71 -8.06 0.75 4.51
N LEU A 72 -6.96 1.22 3.93
CA LEU A 72 -6.44 2.59 4.06
C LEU A 72 -6.72 3.34 2.76
N VAL A 73 -7.45 4.44 2.83
CA VAL A 73 -7.77 5.30 1.70
C VAL A 73 -7.43 6.76 2.00
N GLY A 74 -7.27 7.58 0.99
CA GLY A 74 -6.93 9.00 1.12
C GLY A 74 -6.09 9.50 -0.04
N SER A 75 -5.84 10.80 -0.07
CA SER A 75 -5.02 11.44 -1.10
C SER A 75 -3.58 10.92 -1.12
N SER A 76 -2.87 11.16 -2.21
CA SER A 76 -1.43 10.88 -2.27
C SER A 76 -0.70 11.70 -1.19
N GLY A 77 0.23 11.07 -0.48
CA GLY A 77 0.96 11.71 0.62
C GLY A 77 0.20 11.78 1.95
N SER A 78 -0.99 11.19 2.09
CA SER A 78 -1.74 11.18 3.35
C SER A 78 -1.17 10.26 4.45
N GLY A 79 -0.09 9.51 4.18
CA GLY A 79 0.57 8.66 5.19
C GLY A 79 0.29 7.14 5.06
N LYS A 80 -0.54 6.70 4.10
CA LYS A 80 -0.91 5.27 3.94
C LYS A 80 0.30 4.32 3.85
N SER A 81 1.21 4.58 2.92
CA SER A 81 2.42 3.74 2.75
C SER A 81 3.42 3.89 3.92
N THR A 82 3.29 4.92 4.74
CA THR A 82 4.08 5.04 5.97
C THR A 82 3.61 4.02 7.01
N ILE A 83 2.30 3.80 7.13
CA ILE A 83 1.75 2.77 8.01
C ILE A 83 2.29 1.38 7.63
N THR A 84 2.29 1.04 6.32
CA THR A 84 2.83 -0.25 5.86
C THR A 84 4.32 -0.40 6.15
N LYS A 85 5.10 0.67 6.00
CA LYS A 85 6.54 0.67 6.27
C LYS A 85 6.87 0.53 7.75
N LEU A 86 6.10 1.16 8.64
CA LEU A 86 6.24 0.99 10.09
C LEU A 86 5.88 -0.44 10.50
N LEU A 87 4.80 -1.01 9.97
CA LEU A 87 4.39 -2.37 10.27
C LEU A 87 5.42 -3.41 9.77
N LEU A 88 6.11 -3.14 8.66
CA LEU A 88 7.21 -3.96 8.16
C LEU A 88 8.55 -3.68 8.86
N LYS A 89 8.56 -2.81 9.87
CA LYS A 89 9.77 -2.37 10.58
C LYS A 89 10.89 -1.87 9.64
N TYR A 90 10.52 -1.13 8.58
CA TYR A 90 11.51 -0.37 7.79
C TYR A 90 11.88 0.96 8.48
N TYR A 91 11.03 1.41 9.39
CA TYR A 91 11.23 2.56 10.25
C TYR A 91 10.59 2.30 11.61
N GLU A 92 11.05 3.01 12.62
CA GLU A 92 10.47 3.03 13.96
C GLU A 92 9.63 4.30 14.14
N PRO A 93 8.51 4.24 14.89
CA PRO A 93 7.71 5.43 15.21
C PRO A 93 8.52 6.39 16.09
N GLU A 94 8.31 7.71 15.93
CA GLU A 94 8.87 8.72 16.84
C GLU A 94 8.19 8.70 18.22
N SER A 95 6.91 8.37 18.24
CA SER A 95 6.11 8.21 19.45
C SER A 95 4.95 7.25 19.22
N GLY A 96 4.36 6.77 20.30
CA GLY A 96 3.32 5.75 20.27
C GLY A 96 3.88 4.34 20.15
N THR A 97 3.01 3.35 20.02
CA THR A 97 3.38 1.94 19.96
C THR A 97 2.60 1.20 18.89
N ILE A 98 3.23 0.19 18.32
CA ILE A 98 2.59 -0.78 17.42
C ILE A 98 2.71 -2.14 18.10
N SER A 99 1.61 -2.86 18.27
CA SER A 99 1.62 -4.17 18.92
C SER A 99 0.90 -5.22 18.08
N VAL A 100 1.29 -6.48 18.29
CA VAL A 100 0.68 -7.67 17.67
C VAL A 100 0.30 -8.62 18.80
N GLY A 101 -0.99 -8.94 18.92
CA GLY A 101 -1.48 -9.81 19.99
C GLY A 101 -1.15 -9.27 21.40
N GLY A 102 -1.03 -7.96 21.56
CA GLY A 102 -0.69 -7.28 22.81
C GLY A 102 0.82 -7.18 23.11
N VAL A 103 1.69 -7.75 22.27
CA VAL A 103 3.16 -7.63 22.39
C VAL A 103 3.66 -6.52 21.48
N ASP A 104 4.52 -5.64 22.00
CA ASP A 104 5.09 -4.54 21.21
C ASP A 104 5.89 -5.10 20.01
N LEU A 105 5.67 -4.51 18.85
CA LEU A 105 6.37 -4.91 17.62
C LEU A 105 7.89 -4.75 17.74
N ASP A 106 8.34 -3.82 18.57
CA ASP A 106 9.75 -3.58 18.84
C ASP A 106 10.46 -4.75 19.56
N GLU A 107 9.72 -5.60 20.26
CA GLU A 107 10.27 -6.82 20.90
C GLU A 107 10.65 -7.91 19.89
N TYR A 108 10.18 -7.81 18.64
CA TYR A 108 10.44 -8.82 17.61
C TYR A 108 11.60 -8.45 16.68
N SER A 109 12.33 -9.45 16.19
CA SER A 109 13.35 -9.22 15.17
C SER A 109 12.73 -8.76 13.84
N ASN A 110 13.40 -7.81 13.16
CA ASN A 110 12.95 -7.27 11.88
C ASN A 110 12.72 -8.38 10.84
N ALA A 111 13.65 -9.34 10.81
CA ALA A 111 13.59 -10.47 9.90
C ALA A 111 12.37 -11.38 10.16
N SER A 112 12.04 -11.65 11.44
CA SER A 112 10.89 -12.50 11.79
C SER A 112 9.56 -11.83 11.46
N VAL A 113 9.40 -10.53 11.76
CA VAL A 113 8.21 -9.76 11.39
C VAL A 113 7.99 -9.79 9.88
N ARG A 114 9.04 -9.53 9.09
CA ARG A 114 8.94 -9.56 7.63
C ARG A 114 8.69 -10.97 7.10
N ARG A 115 9.15 -12.02 7.77
CA ARG A 115 8.79 -13.42 7.43
C ARG A 115 7.33 -13.72 7.72
N ALA A 116 6.77 -13.19 8.80
CA ALA A 116 5.38 -13.43 9.21
C ALA A 116 4.32 -12.69 8.36
N ILE A 117 4.71 -11.67 7.58
CA ILE A 117 3.82 -10.82 6.77
C ILE A 117 4.01 -11.11 5.29
N ALA A 118 2.94 -11.34 4.54
CA ALA A 118 2.94 -11.37 3.08
C ALA A 118 2.68 -9.97 2.53
N TYR A 119 3.68 -9.41 1.85
CA TYR A 119 3.59 -8.04 1.30
C TYR A 119 3.59 -8.07 -0.23
N VAL A 120 2.60 -7.43 -0.82
CA VAL A 120 2.49 -7.19 -2.27
C VAL A 120 2.64 -5.70 -2.52
N PRO A 121 3.81 -5.24 -3.02
CA PRO A 121 4.09 -3.83 -3.22
C PRO A 121 3.36 -3.26 -4.44
N GLN A 122 3.26 -1.93 -4.48
CA GLN A 122 2.73 -1.18 -5.61
C GLN A 122 3.48 -1.48 -6.91
N ASN A 123 4.81 -1.44 -6.85
CA ASN A 123 5.68 -1.77 -7.97
C ASN A 123 6.24 -3.17 -7.78
N VAL A 124 5.85 -4.08 -8.66
CA VAL A 124 6.33 -5.46 -8.61
C VAL A 124 7.72 -5.55 -9.24
N GLU A 125 8.69 -5.89 -8.42
CA GLU A 125 10.03 -6.21 -8.88
C GLU A 125 10.19 -7.72 -9.09
N LEU A 126 10.66 -8.08 -10.27
CA LEU A 126 11.01 -9.44 -10.64
C LEU A 126 12.52 -9.52 -10.85
N PHE A 127 13.12 -10.59 -10.33
CA PHE A 127 14.55 -10.82 -10.43
C PHE A 127 14.89 -11.48 -11.76
N SER A 128 16.09 -11.25 -12.25
CA SER A 128 16.68 -11.95 -13.40
C SER A 128 16.97 -13.42 -13.04
N LYS A 129 15.91 -14.19 -12.94
CA LYS A 129 15.84 -15.60 -12.55
C LYS A 129 14.69 -16.29 -13.26
N THR A 130 14.53 -17.59 -13.07
CA THR A 130 13.35 -18.31 -13.59
C THR A 130 12.05 -17.85 -12.91
N ILE A 131 10.90 -18.08 -13.54
CA ILE A 131 9.59 -17.85 -12.93
C ILE A 131 9.46 -18.68 -11.64
N TYR A 132 9.92 -19.92 -11.65
CA TYR A 132 9.97 -20.78 -10.47
C TYR A 132 10.74 -20.12 -9.32
N ASP A 133 11.95 -19.66 -9.56
CA ASP A 133 12.77 -19.00 -8.53
C ASP A 133 12.18 -17.68 -8.08
N ASN A 134 11.56 -16.93 -8.98
CA ASN A 134 10.86 -15.69 -8.66
C ASN A 134 9.69 -15.92 -7.70
N ILE A 135 8.90 -16.96 -7.88
CA ILE A 135 7.77 -17.25 -6.98
C ILE A 135 8.28 -17.75 -5.64
N ARG A 136 9.26 -18.68 -5.64
CA ARG A 136 9.72 -19.34 -4.42
C ARG A 136 10.65 -18.50 -3.54
N ILE A 137 11.02 -17.28 -3.95
CA ILE A 137 11.87 -16.38 -3.15
C ILE A 137 11.29 -16.10 -1.76
N SER A 138 9.96 -16.15 -1.61
CA SER A 138 9.27 -15.98 -0.32
C SER A 138 9.39 -17.20 0.59
N ARG A 139 9.66 -18.39 0.02
CA ARG A 139 9.85 -19.67 0.73
C ARG A 139 10.81 -20.54 -0.09
N PRO A 140 12.14 -20.40 0.10
CA PRO A 140 13.16 -21.03 -0.74
C PRO A 140 13.15 -22.56 -0.76
N GLU A 141 12.61 -23.19 0.27
CA GLU A 141 12.47 -24.65 0.40
C GLU A 141 11.24 -25.23 -0.31
N ALA A 142 10.35 -24.36 -0.84
CA ALA A 142 9.12 -24.80 -1.49
C ALA A 142 9.38 -25.68 -2.71
N SER A 143 8.65 -26.77 -2.81
CA SER A 143 8.67 -27.68 -3.96
C SER A 143 8.01 -27.05 -5.20
N LEU A 144 8.27 -27.64 -6.36
CA LEU A 144 7.64 -27.21 -7.62
C LEU A 144 6.10 -27.32 -7.56
N ASP A 145 5.57 -28.34 -6.86
CA ASP A 145 4.13 -28.53 -6.77
C ASP A 145 3.47 -27.48 -5.88
N GLU A 146 4.14 -27.06 -4.79
CA GLU A 146 3.68 -25.93 -3.96
C GLU A 146 3.73 -24.61 -4.74
N VAL A 147 4.78 -24.35 -5.51
CA VAL A 147 4.88 -23.19 -6.40
C VAL A 147 3.77 -23.19 -7.45
N LYS A 148 3.46 -24.35 -8.07
CA LYS A 148 2.35 -24.48 -9.01
C LYS A 148 0.99 -24.24 -8.33
N ALA A 149 0.81 -24.75 -7.12
CA ALA A 149 -0.42 -24.52 -6.34
C ALA A 149 -0.61 -23.01 -6.03
N ALA A 150 0.44 -22.32 -5.60
CA ALA A 150 0.41 -20.89 -5.36
C ALA A 150 0.14 -20.10 -6.66
N ALA A 151 0.76 -20.48 -7.77
CA ALA A 151 0.53 -19.87 -9.08
C ALA A 151 -0.92 -20.09 -9.58
N LYS A 152 -1.55 -21.23 -9.30
CA LYS A 152 -2.95 -21.48 -9.60
C LYS A 152 -3.88 -20.57 -8.77
N LYS A 153 -3.60 -20.45 -7.46
CA LYS A 153 -4.35 -19.52 -6.58
C LYS A 153 -4.28 -18.06 -7.05
N ALA A 154 -3.16 -17.67 -7.67
CA ALA A 154 -2.91 -16.32 -8.19
C ALA A 154 -3.34 -16.14 -9.66
N ASP A 155 -4.03 -17.10 -10.25
CA ASP A 155 -4.39 -17.10 -11.67
C ASP A 155 -3.17 -16.89 -12.62
N ALA A 156 -1.99 -17.29 -12.17
CA ALA A 156 -0.74 -17.18 -12.92
C ALA A 156 -0.42 -18.43 -13.75
N HIS A 157 -0.94 -19.59 -13.35
CA HIS A 157 -0.58 -20.89 -13.91
C HIS A 157 -0.82 -20.98 -15.43
N GLU A 158 -1.96 -20.46 -15.90
CA GLU A 158 -2.36 -20.62 -17.30
C GLU A 158 -1.49 -19.81 -18.25
N PHE A 159 -1.07 -18.58 -17.88
CA PHE A 159 -0.14 -17.85 -18.73
C PHE A 159 1.27 -18.46 -18.68
N ILE A 160 1.72 -18.95 -17.50
CA ILE A 160 3.03 -19.61 -17.35
C ILE A 160 3.11 -20.84 -18.24
N ARG A 161 2.06 -21.66 -18.32
CA ARG A 161 2.01 -22.85 -19.17
C ARG A 161 2.14 -22.55 -20.66
N LYS A 162 1.73 -21.37 -21.11
CA LYS A 162 1.83 -20.95 -22.52
C LYS A 162 3.25 -20.51 -22.90
N LEU A 163 4.12 -20.26 -21.94
CA LEU A 163 5.51 -19.91 -22.20
C LEU A 163 6.30 -21.16 -22.64
N PRO A 164 7.29 -21.03 -23.56
CA PRO A 164 8.04 -22.18 -24.10
C PRO A 164 8.71 -23.05 -23.03
N LEU A 165 9.29 -22.43 -21.99
CA LEU A 165 9.96 -23.12 -20.89
C LEU A 165 9.12 -23.15 -19.60
N GLN A 166 7.87 -22.72 -19.66
CA GLN A 166 6.93 -22.71 -18.53
C GLN A 166 7.56 -22.08 -17.25
N TYR A 167 7.58 -22.79 -16.13
CA TYR A 167 8.18 -22.33 -14.88
C TYR A 167 9.70 -22.13 -14.95
N ASN A 168 10.38 -22.77 -15.90
CA ASN A 168 11.81 -22.60 -16.16
C ASN A 168 12.11 -21.42 -17.10
N THR A 169 11.09 -20.67 -17.53
CA THR A 169 11.29 -19.45 -18.33
C THR A 169 12.08 -18.43 -17.49
N TYR A 170 13.24 -18.04 -18.02
CA TYR A 170 14.09 -17.05 -17.41
C TYR A 170 13.53 -15.65 -17.69
N LEU A 171 13.37 -14.86 -16.66
CA LEU A 171 12.93 -13.46 -16.77
C LEU A 171 14.15 -12.56 -16.89
N GLU A 172 14.10 -11.64 -17.83
CA GLU A 172 15.07 -10.56 -17.95
C GLU A 172 14.87 -9.53 -16.83
N GLU A 173 15.73 -8.51 -16.80
CA GLU A 173 15.71 -7.46 -15.79
C GLU A 173 14.30 -6.85 -15.60
N ALA A 174 13.86 -6.77 -14.37
CA ALA A 174 12.52 -6.29 -13.97
C ALA A 174 11.34 -7.04 -14.63
N GLY A 175 11.55 -8.30 -15.10
CA GLY A 175 10.51 -9.09 -15.77
C GLY A 175 10.10 -8.51 -17.12
N ASN A 176 11.07 -7.98 -17.87
CA ASN A 176 10.83 -7.46 -19.21
C ASN A 176 10.19 -8.56 -20.10
N GLY A 177 9.20 -8.19 -20.91
CA GLY A 177 8.41 -9.12 -21.72
C GLY A 177 7.12 -9.64 -21.06
N LEU A 178 6.89 -9.38 -19.75
CA LEU A 178 5.62 -9.66 -19.10
C LEU A 178 4.74 -8.38 -19.03
N SER A 179 3.45 -8.54 -19.20
CA SER A 179 2.46 -7.49 -18.96
C SER A 179 2.38 -7.13 -17.47
N GLY A 180 1.88 -5.95 -17.14
CA GLY A 180 1.66 -5.52 -15.74
C GLY A 180 0.82 -6.52 -14.95
N GLY A 181 -0.25 -7.07 -15.56
CA GLY A 181 -1.10 -8.07 -14.93
C GLY A 181 -0.40 -9.41 -14.66
N GLU A 182 0.49 -9.86 -15.55
CA GLU A 182 1.28 -11.08 -15.34
C GLU A 182 2.30 -10.89 -14.21
N LYS A 183 2.98 -9.73 -14.16
CA LYS A 183 3.87 -9.38 -13.04
C LYS A 183 3.12 -9.38 -11.71
N GLN A 184 1.93 -8.79 -11.70
CA GLN A 184 1.06 -8.73 -10.52
C GLN A 184 0.66 -10.12 -10.04
N ARG A 185 0.23 -11.01 -10.94
CA ARG A 185 -0.11 -12.38 -10.60
C ARG A 185 1.10 -13.17 -10.08
N LEU A 186 2.32 -12.89 -10.55
CA LEU A 186 3.54 -13.50 -9.98
C LEU A 186 3.81 -12.96 -8.55
N ALA A 187 3.59 -11.68 -8.29
CA ALA A 187 3.72 -11.13 -6.94
C ALA A 187 2.69 -11.73 -5.98
N LEU A 188 1.44 -11.93 -6.43
CA LEU A 188 0.41 -12.61 -5.66
C LEU A 188 0.77 -14.09 -5.42
N ALA A 189 1.33 -14.78 -6.41
CA ALA A 189 1.81 -16.16 -6.23
C ALA A 189 2.92 -16.24 -5.15
N ARG A 190 3.85 -15.27 -5.10
CA ARG A 190 4.82 -15.13 -4.00
C ARG A 190 4.14 -15.00 -2.64
N ALA A 191 3.13 -14.13 -2.57
CA ALA A 191 2.40 -13.87 -1.34
C ALA A 191 1.63 -15.11 -0.87
N PHE A 192 0.93 -15.80 -1.77
CA PHE A 192 0.19 -17.02 -1.45
C PHE A 192 1.10 -18.20 -1.06
N LEU A 193 2.29 -18.30 -1.68
CA LEU A 193 3.27 -19.32 -1.32
C LEU A 193 3.80 -19.13 0.10
N LYS A 194 3.87 -17.89 0.58
CA LYS A 194 4.32 -17.56 1.92
C LYS A 194 3.38 -18.03 3.01
N ASP A 195 2.08 -18.13 2.72
CA ASP A 195 1.01 -18.60 3.62
C ASP A 195 1.00 -17.87 4.98
N ALA A 196 1.04 -16.55 4.93
CA ALA A 196 1.03 -15.70 6.11
C ALA A 196 -0.39 -15.53 6.70
N ASN A 197 -0.47 -15.08 7.96
CA ASN A 197 -1.76 -14.72 8.58
C ASN A 197 -2.15 -13.26 8.31
N LEU A 198 -1.18 -12.41 7.96
CA LEU A 198 -1.41 -11.03 7.51
C LEU A 198 -0.91 -10.84 6.09
N TYR A 199 -1.76 -10.29 5.24
CA TYR A 199 -1.44 -9.83 3.89
C TYR A 199 -1.53 -8.32 3.82
N ILE A 200 -0.48 -7.68 3.33
CA ILE A 200 -0.47 -6.24 3.02
C ILE A 200 -0.47 -6.09 1.50
N LEU A 201 -1.49 -5.42 0.98
CA LEU A 201 -1.64 -5.10 -0.44
C LEU A 201 -1.48 -3.59 -0.62
N ASP A 202 -0.32 -3.14 -1.08
CA ASP A 202 -0.01 -1.71 -1.22
C ASP A 202 -0.22 -1.29 -2.68
N GLU A 203 -1.39 -0.69 -2.98
CA GLU A 203 -1.77 -0.19 -4.32
C GLU A 203 -1.47 -1.19 -5.46
N SER A 204 -1.52 -2.46 -5.11
CA SER A 204 -0.97 -3.57 -5.87
C SER A 204 -1.59 -3.79 -7.27
N THR A 205 -2.61 -3.02 -7.64
CA THR A 205 -3.37 -3.19 -8.89
C THR A 205 -3.48 -1.91 -9.71
N SER A 206 -2.79 -0.84 -9.31
CA SER A 206 -2.88 0.48 -9.96
C SER A 206 -2.48 0.48 -11.45
N SER A 207 -1.71 -0.50 -11.90
CA SER A 207 -1.27 -0.68 -13.29
C SER A 207 -2.22 -1.52 -14.15
N LEU A 208 -3.33 -2.02 -13.58
CA LEU A 208 -4.28 -2.89 -14.25
C LEU A 208 -5.50 -2.13 -14.78
N ASP A 209 -6.11 -2.66 -15.85
CA ASP A 209 -7.42 -2.21 -16.27
C ASP A 209 -8.50 -2.58 -15.25
N PHE A 210 -9.62 -1.86 -15.27
CA PHE A 210 -10.68 -1.98 -14.27
C PHE A 210 -11.28 -3.39 -14.17
N GLY A 211 -11.44 -4.09 -15.29
CA GLY A 211 -12.04 -5.45 -15.32
C GLY A 211 -11.10 -6.49 -14.71
N THR A 212 -9.83 -6.43 -15.08
CA THR A 212 -8.78 -7.32 -14.54
C THR A 212 -8.56 -7.10 -13.05
N GLU A 213 -8.61 -5.85 -12.60
CA GLU A 213 -8.43 -5.52 -11.18
C GLU A 213 -9.53 -6.12 -10.30
N ASN A 214 -10.81 -5.94 -10.66
CA ASN A 214 -11.92 -6.50 -9.89
C ASN A 214 -11.81 -8.03 -9.81
N THR A 215 -11.51 -8.70 -10.93
CA THR A 215 -11.34 -10.16 -10.95
C THR A 215 -10.22 -10.62 -10.03
N ILE A 216 -9.11 -9.88 -9.96
CA ILE A 216 -8.00 -10.18 -9.07
C ILE A 216 -8.41 -9.97 -7.60
N PHE A 217 -9.12 -8.89 -7.28
CA PHE A 217 -9.58 -8.66 -5.90
C PHE A 217 -10.61 -9.70 -5.45
N ASP A 218 -11.57 -10.07 -6.30
CA ASP A 218 -12.52 -11.16 -6.00
C ASP A 218 -11.79 -12.47 -5.71
N MET A 219 -10.77 -12.79 -6.48
CA MET A 219 -9.93 -13.95 -6.26
C MET A 219 -9.17 -13.84 -4.93
N ILE A 220 -8.56 -12.69 -4.61
CA ILE A 220 -7.85 -12.44 -3.35
C ILE A 220 -8.79 -12.62 -2.16
N TYR A 221 -9.97 -11.99 -2.18
CA TYR A 221 -10.97 -12.10 -1.11
C TYR A 221 -11.41 -13.54 -0.88
N ASN A 222 -11.63 -14.31 -1.94
CA ASN A 222 -12.00 -15.72 -1.86
C ASN A 222 -10.88 -16.60 -1.30
N GLN A 223 -9.62 -16.36 -1.73
CA GLN A 223 -8.46 -17.15 -1.28
C GLN A 223 -8.01 -16.82 0.15
N LEU A 224 -8.29 -15.60 0.61
CA LEU A 224 -7.86 -15.08 1.92
C LEU A 224 -9.05 -14.75 2.84
N ALA A 225 -10.15 -15.51 2.73
CA ALA A 225 -11.37 -15.25 3.51
C ALA A 225 -11.10 -15.20 5.02
N ASP A 226 -10.26 -16.11 5.53
CA ASP A 226 -9.96 -16.27 6.96
C ASP A 226 -8.64 -15.59 7.38
N ARG A 227 -8.06 -14.74 6.53
CA ARG A 227 -6.78 -14.07 6.80
C ARG A 227 -6.98 -12.58 7.08
N SER A 228 -6.12 -12.02 7.91
CA SER A 228 -6.05 -10.58 8.12
C SER A 228 -5.49 -9.90 6.87
N MET A 229 -6.06 -8.76 6.49
CA MET A 229 -5.60 -7.99 5.34
C MET A 229 -5.52 -6.50 5.68
N LEU A 230 -4.44 -5.86 5.26
CA LEU A 230 -4.30 -4.41 5.20
C LEU A 230 -4.17 -4.00 3.74
N ILE A 231 -5.16 -3.27 3.24
CA ILE A 231 -5.25 -2.87 1.83
C ILE A 231 -5.04 -1.37 1.72
N VAL A 232 -3.97 -0.95 1.07
CA VAL A 232 -3.79 0.45 0.67
C VAL A 232 -4.38 0.60 -0.72
N ALA A 233 -5.51 1.32 -0.82
CA ALA A 233 -6.27 1.39 -2.05
C ALA A 233 -6.27 2.78 -2.67
N HIS A 234 -6.06 2.82 -3.98
CA HIS A 234 -6.35 3.98 -4.83
C HIS A 234 -7.77 3.94 -5.38
N ARG A 235 -8.28 2.75 -5.68
CA ARG A 235 -9.64 2.55 -6.20
C ARG A 235 -10.57 2.05 -5.11
N LEU A 236 -11.59 2.83 -4.82
CA LEU A 236 -12.52 2.54 -3.73
C LEU A 236 -13.46 1.37 -4.04
N SER A 237 -13.65 1.03 -5.32
CA SER A 237 -14.46 -0.12 -5.75
C SER A 237 -13.93 -1.45 -5.22
N THR A 238 -12.61 -1.58 -5.03
CA THR A 238 -11.96 -2.83 -4.61
C THR A 238 -12.04 -3.10 -3.11
N ILE A 239 -12.44 -2.10 -2.32
CA ILE A 239 -12.44 -2.17 -0.85
C ILE A 239 -13.85 -2.09 -0.24
N ARG A 240 -14.90 -2.15 -1.06
CA ARG A 240 -16.29 -2.07 -0.59
C ARG A 240 -16.62 -3.13 0.46
N ASP A 241 -16.06 -4.33 0.30
CA ASP A 241 -16.32 -5.48 1.15
C ASP A 241 -15.32 -5.60 2.31
N CYS A 242 -14.55 -4.54 2.62
CA CYS A 242 -13.70 -4.49 3.80
C CYS A 242 -14.53 -4.32 5.07
N ASP A 243 -14.11 -4.99 6.14
CA ASP A 243 -14.74 -4.89 7.47
C ASP A 243 -14.59 -3.49 8.07
N LEU A 244 -13.50 -2.79 7.72
CA LEU A 244 -13.20 -1.43 8.19
C LEU A 244 -12.45 -0.65 7.12
N ILE A 245 -12.88 0.58 6.87
CA ILE A 245 -12.18 1.54 6.02
C ILE A 245 -11.73 2.71 6.88
N LEU A 246 -10.45 3.05 6.79
CA LEU A 246 -9.82 4.17 7.46
C LEU A 246 -9.46 5.24 6.42
N VAL A 247 -10.04 6.41 6.56
CA VAL A 247 -9.78 7.54 5.66
C VAL A 247 -8.68 8.40 6.26
N MET A 248 -7.58 8.51 5.53
CA MET A 248 -6.42 9.29 5.95
C MET A 248 -6.36 10.62 5.21
N ASP A 249 -6.06 11.66 5.95
CA ASP A 249 -5.77 13.00 5.42
C ASP A 249 -4.66 13.65 6.24
N HIS A 250 -3.64 14.20 5.58
CA HIS A 250 -2.50 14.90 6.22
C HIS A 250 -1.86 14.15 7.41
N GLY A 251 -1.74 12.82 7.32
CA GLY A 251 -1.10 12.00 8.36
C GLY A 251 -2.01 11.60 9.52
N GLU A 252 -3.30 11.91 9.46
CA GLU A 252 -4.29 11.59 10.49
C GLU A 252 -5.41 10.70 9.92
N ILE A 253 -6.10 9.94 10.79
CA ILE A 253 -7.32 9.22 10.44
C ILE A 253 -8.50 10.14 10.71
N VAL A 254 -9.14 10.65 9.64
CA VAL A 254 -10.24 11.61 9.72
C VAL A 254 -11.61 10.95 9.76
N GLU A 255 -11.76 9.76 9.16
CA GLU A 255 -12.99 8.98 9.16
C GLU A 255 -12.70 7.49 9.29
N ARG A 256 -13.65 6.76 9.86
CA ARG A 256 -13.64 5.30 9.94
C ARG A 256 -15.05 4.73 9.89
N GLY A 257 -15.20 3.55 9.29
CA GLY A 257 -16.47 2.84 9.16
C GLY A 257 -16.46 1.85 8.02
N THR A 258 -17.57 1.20 7.75
CA THR A 258 -17.83 0.41 6.54
C THR A 258 -18.08 1.33 5.35
N HIS A 259 -18.14 0.76 4.16
CA HIS A 259 -18.46 1.48 2.93
C HIS A 259 -19.81 2.23 3.04
N GLU A 260 -20.84 1.55 3.50
CA GLU A 260 -22.19 2.09 3.65
C GLU A 260 -22.22 3.22 4.68
N GLU A 261 -21.65 3.01 5.87
CA GLU A 261 -21.59 4.02 6.93
C GLU A 261 -20.87 5.29 6.48
N LEU A 262 -19.76 5.14 5.73
CA LEU A 262 -18.99 6.28 5.23
C LEU A 262 -19.70 7.03 4.10
N LEU A 263 -20.47 6.35 3.26
CA LEU A 263 -21.32 7.00 2.26
C LEU A 263 -22.47 7.80 2.92
N GLU A 264 -23.10 7.26 3.97
CA GLU A 264 -24.16 7.94 4.71
C GLU A 264 -23.65 9.21 5.42
N LYS A 265 -22.43 9.19 5.95
CA LYS A 265 -21.79 10.37 6.58
C LYS A 265 -21.55 11.52 5.62
N GLN A 266 -21.49 11.29 4.31
CA GLN A 266 -21.23 12.29 3.27
C GLN A 266 -19.96 13.15 3.51
N GLY A 267 -18.96 12.56 4.16
CA GLY A 267 -17.69 13.21 4.48
C GLY A 267 -16.62 13.04 3.40
N LYS A 268 -15.35 12.97 3.83
CA LYS A 268 -14.19 12.84 2.95
C LYS A 268 -14.23 11.58 2.07
N TYR A 269 -14.69 10.45 2.63
CA TYR A 269 -14.86 9.22 1.88
C TYR A 269 -15.86 9.39 0.73
N TYR A 270 -17.00 10.01 1.02
CA TYR A 270 -18.02 10.28 0.01
C TYR A 270 -17.49 11.17 -1.11
N GLU A 271 -16.70 12.20 -0.78
CA GLU A 271 -16.04 13.05 -1.78
C GLU A 271 -15.14 12.23 -2.71
N LEU A 272 -14.25 11.39 -2.11
CA LEU A 272 -13.33 10.52 -2.87
C LEU A 272 -14.09 9.53 -3.75
N TRP A 273 -15.13 8.89 -3.22
CA TRP A 273 -15.99 7.97 -3.95
C TRP A 273 -16.69 8.65 -5.13
N SER A 274 -17.32 9.79 -4.87
CA SER A 274 -18.05 10.55 -5.89
C SER A 274 -17.15 11.05 -7.01
N LEU A 275 -15.92 11.45 -6.67
CA LEU A 275 -14.91 11.81 -7.67
C LEU A 275 -14.55 10.63 -8.57
N GLN A 276 -14.36 9.44 -8.01
CA GLN A 276 -14.04 8.22 -8.78
C GLN A 276 -15.22 7.74 -9.64
N GLN A 277 -16.44 7.88 -9.17
CA GLN A 277 -17.65 7.54 -9.93
C GLN A 277 -18.03 8.60 -10.98
N GLY A 278 -17.32 9.72 -11.07
CA GLY A 278 -17.62 10.81 -12.00
C GLY A 278 -18.81 11.69 -11.60
N ILE A 279 -19.45 11.42 -10.47
CA ILE A 279 -20.66 12.11 -10.00
C ILE A 279 -20.43 13.63 -9.83
N PHE A 280 -19.25 14.03 -9.36
CA PHE A 280 -18.91 15.46 -9.26
C PHE A 280 -18.63 16.17 -10.59
N ARG A 281 -18.23 15.43 -11.62
CA ARG A 281 -18.05 16.02 -12.96
C ARG A 281 -19.37 16.48 -13.54
N ASP A 282 -20.43 15.71 -13.34
CA ASP A 282 -21.78 16.04 -13.83
C ASP A 282 -22.43 17.17 -13.02
N LYS A 283 -22.21 17.24 -11.69
CA LYS A 283 -22.70 18.33 -10.86
C LYS A 283 -22.03 19.68 -11.22
N LYS A 284 -20.71 19.73 -11.34
CA LYS A 284 -20.00 20.94 -11.79
C LYS A 284 -20.35 21.35 -13.23
N ARG A 285 -20.70 20.39 -14.07
CA ARG A 285 -21.15 20.67 -15.44
C ARG A 285 -22.59 21.18 -15.46
N ALA A 286 -23.46 20.66 -14.60
CA ALA A 286 -24.83 21.13 -14.42
C ALA A 286 -24.88 22.53 -13.77
N GLU A 287 -24.05 22.81 -12.78
CA GLU A 287 -23.94 24.13 -12.15
C GLU A 287 -23.36 25.21 -13.10
N LYS A 288 -22.43 24.84 -14.00
CA LYS A 288 -21.93 25.74 -15.05
C LYS A 288 -22.90 25.93 -16.20
N SER A 289 -23.86 25.03 -16.40
CA SER A 289 -24.88 25.10 -17.43
C SER A 289 -26.23 25.67 -16.96
N ALA A 290 -26.37 25.98 -15.66
CA ALA A 290 -27.53 26.67 -15.15
C ALA A 290 -27.54 28.12 -15.68
N PRO A 291 -28.61 28.58 -16.35
CA PRO A 291 -28.68 29.95 -16.85
C PRO A 291 -28.61 30.91 -15.69
N VAL A 292 -27.72 31.91 -15.79
CA VAL A 292 -27.64 33.03 -14.89
C VAL A 292 -29.02 33.72 -14.92
N SER A 293 -29.80 33.50 -13.87
CA SER A 293 -31.09 34.19 -13.69
C SER A 293 -30.85 35.69 -13.78
N ALA A 294 -31.51 36.34 -14.72
CA ALA A 294 -31.46 37.75 -14.97
C ALA A 294 -31.61 38.55 -13.67
N ALA A 295 -30.58 39.29 -13.32
CA ALA A 295 -30.67 40.33 -12.33
C ALA A 295 -31.70 41.34 -12.82
N LYS A 296 -32.74 41.61 -12.03
CA LYS A 296 -33.73 42.68 -12.23
C LYS A 296 -32.98 43.98 -12.45
N VAL A 297 -33.14 44.58 -13.63
CA VAL A 297 -32.87 45.97 -13.89
C VAL A 297 -33.93 46.75 -13.15
N VAL A 298 -33.53 47.46 -12.12
CA VAL A 298 -34.34 48.50 -11.50
C VAL A 298 -34.11 49.74 -12.37
N GLU A 299 -35.15 50.15 -13.11
CA GLU A 299 -35.20 51.43 -13.77
C GLU A 299 -35.41 52.49 -12.65
N ASP A 300 -34.39 53.32 -12.41
CA ASP A 300 -34.54 54.59 -11.71
C ASP A 300 -35.01 55.60 -12.73
N GLU A 301 -36.22 56.11 -12.54
CA GLU A 301 -36.79 57.28 -13.22
C GLU A 301 -35.98 58.53 -12.79
N ASP A 302 -35.42 59.20 -13.78
CA ASP A 302 -34.69 60.45 -13.66
C ASP A 302 -35.71 61.60 -13.72
N ASP A 303 -35.95 62.26 -12.61
CA ASP A 303 -36.63 63.54 -12.56
C ASP A 303 -35.62 64.65 -12.81
N GLY A 304 -35.81 65.33 -13.92
CA GLY A 304 -34.99 66.42 -14.36
C GLY A 304 -35.12 67.71 -13.49
N GLU A 305 -34.00 68.35 -13.30
CA GLU A 305 -33.95 69.80 -13.07
C GLU A 305 -32.78 70.44 -13.83
N SER A 306 -33.15 71.24 -14.75
CA SER A 306 -32.30 72.16 -15.45
C SER A 306 -31.84 73.34 -14.54
N ILE A 307 -30.54 73.62 -14.51
CA ILE A 307 -30.04 74.95 -14.21
C ILE A 307 -28.88 75.30 -15.18
N THR A 308 -29.11 76.39 -15.89
CA THR A 308 -28.22 77.20 -16.67
C THR A 308 -27.11 77.83 -15.84
N TYR A 309 -25.84 77.76 -16.30
CA TYR A 309 -24.94 78.92 -16.62
C TYR A 309 -23.67 78.41 -17.26
#